data_ace4479eda64c25e2c9f486fb4d1a06b
#
_entry.id   ace4479eda64c25e2c9f486fb4d1a06b
#
_cell.length_a   1.000
_cell.length_b   1.000
_cell.length_c   1.000
_cell.angle_alpha   90.00
_cell.angle_beta   90.00
_cell.angle_gamma   90.00
#
_symmetry.space_group_name_H-M   'P 1'
#
loop_
_entity.id
_entity.type
_entity.pdbx_description
1 polymer ?
#
loop_
_entity_poly.entity_id
_entity_poly.type
_entity_poly.pdbx_seq_one_letter_code
_entity_poly.pdbx_strand_id
1 'polypeptide(L)'
;MESVQDSIGRELRQLFNTRSPLSVADYAQGSGTVLEYGIPDFSSLSAQNATDLQQLAAVLRQAVQRYEPRLCDVSVQVSATPNRHEVARVRIGAQARAGLALRRVDFEMLLGTPDSLMKVA
;
A
#
# COMPACT_ATOMS: atom_id res chain seq x y z
N MET A 1 -6.17 -24.16 -5.67
CA MET A 1 -4.87 -23.83 -5.07
C MET A 1 -4.58 -22.34 -5.26
N GLU A 2 -4.16 -21.67 -4.21
CA GLU A 2 -3.91 -20.25 -4.27
C GLU A 2 -2.61 -19.96 -5.01
N SER A 3 -2.62 -19.01 -5.94
CA SER A 3 -1.41 -18.61 -6.62
C SER A 3 -0.57 -17.68 -5.74
N VAL A 4 0.71 -17.49 -6.13
CA VAL A 4 1.58 -16.54 -5.43
C VAL A 4 0.98 -15.14 -5.48
N GLN A 5 0.42 -14.76 -6.62
CA GLN A 5 -0.20 -13.45 -6.76
C GLN A 5 -1.40 -13.29 -5.82
N ASP A 6 -2.23 -14.32 -5.70
CA ASP A 6 -3.38 -14.29 -4.80
C ASP A 6 -2.95 -14.17 -3.34
N SER A 7 -1.91 -14.90 -2.97
CA SER A 7 -1.35 -14.86 -1.63
C SER A 7 -0.83 -13.46 -1.29
N ILE A 8 -0.06 -12.88 -2.20
CA ILE A 8 0.49 -11.53 -2.01
C ILE A 8 -0.65 -10.51 -1.94
N GLY A 9 -1.64 -10.63 -2.81
CA GLY A 9 -2.80 -9.72 -2.79
C GLY A 9 -3.53 -9.74 -1.46
N ARG A 10 -3.70 -10.94 -0.89
CA ARG A 10 -4.33 -11.08 0.41
C ARG A 10 -3.51 -10.40 1.51
N GLU A 11 -2.20 -10.57 1.48
CA GLU A 11 -1.32 -9.96 2.47
C GLU A 11 -1.27 -8.44 2.33
N LEU A 12 -1.27 -7.93 1.11
CA LEU A 12 -1.33 -6.49 0.87
C LEU A 12 -2.63 -5.90 1.40
N ARG A 13 -3.75 -6.61 1.20
CA ARG A 13 -5.04 -6.18 1.74
C ARG A 13 -4.98 -6.10 3.26
N GLN A 14 -4.41 -7.11 3.89
CA GLN A 14 -4.27 -7.11 5.34
C GLN A 14 -3.38 -5.95 5.81
N LEU A 15 -2.26 -5.72 5.15
CA LEU A 15 -1.35 -4.64 5.49
C LEU A 15 -2.03 -3.28 5.42
N PHE A 16 -2.76 -3.03 4.34
CA PHE A 16 -3.40 -1.73 4.11
C PHE A 16 -4.62 -1.53 5.02
N ASN A 17 -5.21 -2.60 5.52
CA ASN A 17 -6.33 -2.52 6.47
C ASN A 17 -5.86 -2.47 7.92
N THR A 18 -4.55 -2.50 8.14
CA THR A 18 -3.97 -2.43 9.48
C THR A 18 -3.33 -1.06 9.65
N ARG A 19 -3.64 -0.37 10.74
CA ARG A 19 -3.07 0.94 11.02
C ARG A 19 -1.89 0.81 11.96
N SER A 20 -0.75 1.36 11.53
CA SER A 20 0.41 1.53 12.40
C SER A 20 0.08 2.62 13.44
N PRO A 21 0.63 2.53 14.67
CA PRO A 21 0.45 3.59 15.66
C PRO A 21 1.23 4.86 15.33
N LEU A 22 2.06 4.83 14.29
CA LEU A 22 2.92 5.95 13.96
C LEU A 22 2.22 6.95 13.04
N SER A 23 2.59 8.23 13.16
CA SER A 23 2.24 9.25 12.18
C SER A 23 2.98 9.01 10.88
N VAL A 24 2.57 9.71 9.80
CA VAL A 24 3.26 9.59 8.51
C VAL A 24 4.75 9.94 8.67
N ALA A 25 5.05 11.01 9.41
CA ALA A 25 6.44 11.44 9.59
C ALA A 25 7.26 10.42 10.38
N ASP A 26 6.71 9.91 11.48
CA ASP A 26 7.40 8.94 12.32
C ASP A 26 7.55 7.60 11.61
N TYR A 27 6.55 7.21 10.82
CA TYR A 27 6.58 5.98 10.05
C TYR A 27 7.73 5.98 9.05
N ALA A 28 7.97 7.10 8.39
CA ALA A 28 9.05 7.21 7.41
C ALA A 28 10.42 6.96 8.03
N GLN A 29 10.58 7.27 9.34
CA GLN A 29 11.84 7.08 10.05
C GLN A 29 11.89 5.80 10.87
N GLY A 30 10.80 5.03 10.88
CA GLY A 30 10.73 3.81 11.66
C GLY A 30 11.55 2.68 11.07
N SER A 31 11.78 1.64 11.86
CA SER A 31 12.61 0.50 11.52
C SER A 31 11.82 -0.67 10.91
N GLY A 32 10.48 -0.56 10.86
CA GLY A 32 9.67 -1.62 10.28
C GLY A 32 9.50 -2.84 11.18
N THR A 33 9.41 -2.62 12.48
CA THR A 33 9.19 -3.73 13.43
C THR A 33 7.75 -4.23 13.38
N VAL A 34 7.50 -5.35 14.04
CA VAL A 34 6.14 -5.89 14.16
C VAL A 34 5.20 -4.90 14.86
N LEU A 35 5.72 -4.12 15.80
CA LEU A 35 4.94 -3.11 16.50
C LEU A 35 4.53 -1.95 15.57
N GLU A 36 5.25 -1.76 14.48
CA GLU A 36 4.97 -0.69 13.51
C GLU A 36 4.19 -1.19 12.30
N TYR A 37 3.82 -2.47 12.28
CA TYR A 37 3.15 -3.09 11.14
C TYR A 37 1.86 -2.35 10.79
N GLY A 38 1.62 -2.21 9.49
CA GLY A 38 0.47 -1.51 8.97
C GLY A 38 0.89 -0.26 8.20
N ILE A 39 -0.07 0.54 7.82
CA ILE A 39 0.18 1.83 7.20
C ILE A 39 -0.14 2.92 8.21
N PRO A 40 0.58 4.07 8.14
CA PRO A 40 0.35 5.13 9.12
C PRO A 40 -1.00 5.80 8.90
N ASP A 41 -1.44 6.56 9.91
CA ASP A 41 -2.64 7.37 9.78
C ASP A 41 -2.40 8.45 8.72
N PHE A 42 -3.15 8.37 7.64
CA PHE A 42 -3.06 9.31 6.52
C PHE A 42 -4.25 10.26 6.45
N SER A 43 -5.03 10.37 7.54
CA SER A 43 -6.24 11.19 7.54
C SER A 43 -5.95 12.67 7.32
N SER A 44 -4.73 13.11 7.58
CA SER A 44 -4.32 14.50 7.32
C SER A 44 -4.02 14.76 5.84
N LEU A 45 -3.93 13.73 5.01
CA LEU A 45 -3.63 13.87 3.59
C LEU A 45 -4.91 13.93 2.78
N SER A 46 -4.91 14.74 1.74
CA SER A 46 -6.07 14.94 0.88
C SER A 46 -5.88 14.26 -0.47
N ALA A 47 -6.88 13.51 -0.90
CA ALA A 47 -6.87 12.90 -2.23
C ALA A 47 -7.00 13.93 -3.36
N GLN A 48 -7.27 15.20 -3.02
CA GLN A 48 -7.37 16.28 -3.99
C GLN A 48 -6.09 17.10 -4.11
N ASN A 49 -5.07 16.80 -3.32
CA ASN A 49 -3.80 17.51 -3.31
C ASN A 49 -2.73 16.63 -3.91
N ALA A 50 -2.11 17.05 -5.01
CA ALA A 50 -1.11 16.25 -5.70
C ALA A 50 0.11 15.93 -4.82
N THR A 51 0.54 16.88 -4.01
CA THR A 51 1.66 16.67 -3.10
C THR A 51 1.32 15.61 -2.05
N ASP A 52 0.10 15.66 -1.51
CA ASP A 52 -0.36 14.68 -0.53
C ASP A 52 -0.44 13.29 -1.16
N LEU A 53 -0.91 13.19 -2.40
CA LEU A 53 -0.97 11.91 -3.10
C LEU A 53 0.43 11.33 -3.31
N GLN A 54 1.40 12.16 -3.63
CA GLN A 54 2.78 11.71 -3.78
C GLN A 54 3.36 11.24 -2.44
N GLN A 55 3.05 11.95 -1.37
CA GLN A 55 3.50 11.54 -0.04
C GLN A 55 2.88 10.22 0.37
N LEU A 56 1.60 10.06 0.10
CA LEU A 56 0.90 8.81 0.39
C LEU A 56 1.51 7.65 -0.42
N ALA A 57 1.80 7.87 -1.70
CA ALA A 57 2.42 6.85 -2.53
C ALA A 57 3.78 6.43 -1.98
N ALA A 58 4.59 7.37 -1.52
CA ALA A 58 5.90 7.06 -0.95
C ALA A 58 5.77 6.23 0.33
N VAL A 59 4.82 6.57 1.18
CA VAL A 59 4.57 5.83 2.43
C VAL A 59 4.07 4.42 2.14
N LEU A 60 3.15 4.27 1.21
CA LEU A 60 2.62 2.96 0.85
C LEU A 60 3.70 2.08 0.22
N ARG A 61 4.56 2.67 -0.62
CA ARG A 61 5.69 1.95 -1.20
C ARG A 61 6.62 1.44 -0.10
N GLN A 62 6.90 2.27 0.88
CA GLN A 62 7.76 1.91 2.00
C GLN A 62 7.15 0.75 2.80
N ALA A 63 5.83 0.80 3.03
CA ALA A 63 5.14 -0.27 3.74
C ALA A 63 5.24 -1.60 3.00
N VAL A 64 5.01 -1.58 1.68
CA VAL A 64 5.10 -2.79 0.88
C VAL A 64 6.52 -3.35 0.91
N GLN A 65 7.53 -2.49 0.78
CA GLN A 65 8.91 -2.93 0.81
C GLN A 65 9.31 -3.54 2.15
N ARG A 66 8.76 -3.02 3.25
CA ARG A 66 9.08 -3.50 4.59
C ARG A 66 8.39 -4.81 4.93
N TYR A 67 7.12 -4.94 4.54
CA TYR A 67 6.28 -6.01 5.05
C TYR A 67 5.90 -7.06 4.01
N GLU A 68 6.35 -6.91 2.77
CA GLU A 68 6.16 -7.92 1.73
C GLU A 68 7.49 -8.22 1.05
N PRO A 69 8.34 -9.06 1.68
CA PRO A 69 9.68 -9.34 1.15
C PRO A 69 9.67 -10.16 -0.14
N ARG A 70 8.55 -10.73 -0.52
CA ARG A 70 8.44 -11.47 -1.77
C ARG A 70 8.41 -10.56 -3.00
N LEU A 71 8.19 -9.25 -2.79
CA LEU A 71 8.15 -8.27 -3.88
C LEU A 71 9.45 -7.49 -3.96
N CYS A 72 9.88 -7.22 -5.19
CA CYS A 72 11.00 -6.33 -5.47
C CYS A 72 10.63 -5.40 -6.62
N ASP A 73 11.44 -4.35 -6.81
CA ASP A 73 11.17 -3.31 -7.81
C ASP A 73 9.76 -2.74 -7.66
N VAL A 74 9.39 -2.43 -6.41
CA VAL A 74 8.05 -1.97 -6.08
C VAL A 74 7.86 -0.53 -6.55
N SER A 75 6.78 -0.30 -7.27
CA SER A 75 6.33 1.04 -7.62
C SER A 75 4.89 1.21 -7.14
N VAL A 76 4.57 2.39 -6.64
CA VAL A 76 3.23 2.70 -6.16
C VAL A 76 2.80 4.03 -6.75
N GLN A 77 1.61 4.05 -7.33
CA GLN A 77 0.99 5.25 -7.86
C GLN A 77 -0.35 5.45 -7.16
N VAL A 78 -0.61 6.66 -6.70
CA VAL A 78 -1.87 7.00 -6.04
C VAL A 78 -2.51 8.12 -6.83
N SER A 79 -3.78 7.95 -7.16
CA SER A 79 -4.54 8.96 -7.89
C SER A 79 -5.91 9.15 -7.27
N ALA A 80 -6.50 10.34 -7.53
CA ALA A 80 -7.85 10.63 -7.07
C ALA A 80 -8.85 9.81 -7.88
N THR A 81 -9.95 9.43 -7.23
CA THR A 81 -11.04 8.71 -7.88
C THR A 81 -12.07 9.74 -8.33
N PRO A 82 -12.48 9.73 -9.60
CA PRO A 82 -13.51 10.65 -10.06
C PRO A 82 -14.80 10.50 -9.25
N ASN A 83 -15.39 11.63 -8.87
CA ASN A 83 -16.66 11.71 -8.13
C ASN A 83 -16.65 11.09 -6.74
N ARG A 84 -15.48 10.69 -6.23
CA ARG A 84 -15.35 10.12 -4.87
C ARG A 84 -14.11 10.71 -4.21
N HIS A 85 -14.28 11.86 -3.58
CA HIS A 85 -13.17 12.62 -3.02
C HIS A 85 -12.51 11.94 -1.82
N GLU A 86 -13.24 11.05 -1.15
CA GLU A 86 -12.74 10.34 0.03
C GLU A 86 -12.00 9.05 -0.31
N VAL A 87 -11.92 8.71 -1.60
CA VAL A 87 -11.31 7.45 -2.04
C VAL A 87 -10.19 7.74 -3.02
N ALA A 88 -9.04 7.13 -2.79
CA ALA A 88 -7.90 7.19 -3.70
C ALA A 88 -7.71 5.82 -4.35
N ARG A 89 -7.27 5.83 -5.60
CA ARG A 89 -6.91 4.60 -6.31
C ARG A 89 -5.42 4.37 -6.16
N VAL A 90 -5.05 3.18 -5.69
CA VAL A 90 -3.67 2.79 -5.48
C VAL A 90 -3.31 1.69 -6.47
N ARG A 91 -2.28 1.92 -7.25
CA ARG A 91 -1.74 0.92 -8.19
C ARG A 91 -0.35 0.53 -7.75
N ILE A 92 -0.14 -0.78 -7.58
CA ILE A 92 1.13 -1.33 -7.14
C ILE A 92 1.66 -2.23 -8.24
N GLY A 93 2.84 -1.89 -8.74
CA GLY A 93 3.56 -2.74 -9.69
C GLY A 93 4.82 -3.24 -9.04
N ALA A 94 5.15 -4.51 -9.26
CA ALA A 94 6.32 -5.11 -8.65
C ALA A 94 6.71 -6.38 -9.39
N GLN A 95 7.84 -6.95 -8.99
CA GLN A 95 8.23 -8.29 -9.41
C GLN A 95 8.14 -9.22 -8.21
N ALA A 96 7.45 -10.33 -8.38
CA ALA A 96 7.30 -11.33 -7.32
C ALA A 96 8.29 -12.47 -7.56
N ARG A 97 8.91 -12.93 -6.48
CA ARG A 97 9.79 -14.07 -6.54
C ARG A 97 8.97 -15.35 -6.53
N ALA A 98 9.16 -16.17 -7.56
CA ALA A 98 8.51 -17.47 -7.67
C ALA A 98 9.63 -18.49 -7.96
N GLY A 99 10.18 -19.07 -6.89
CA GLY A 99 11.35 -19.93 -7.00
C GLY A 99 12.58 -19.13 -7.45
N LEU A 100 13.18 -19.54 -8.55
CA LEU A 100 14.34 -18.84 -9.14
C LEU A 100 13.93 -17.78 -10.17
N ALA A 101 12.63 -17.64 -10.45
CA ALA A 101 12.15 -16.72 -11.46
C ALA A 101 11.54 -15.48 -10.81
N LEU A 102 11.58 -14.38 -11.55
CA LEU A 102 10.85 -13.16 -11.20
C LEU A 102 9.68 -13.01 -12.16
N ARG A 103 8.52 -12.67 -11.61
CA ARG A 103 7.30 -12.52 -12.39
C ARG A 103 6.67 -11.19 -12.08
N ARG A 104 6.30 -10.44 -13.13
CA ARG A 104 5.63 -9.17 -12.93
C ARG A 104 4.23 -9.38 -12.36
N VAL A 105 3.90 -8.60 -11.34
CA VAL A 105 2.58 -8.58 -10.73
C VAL A 105 2.11 -7.16 -10.60
N ASP A 106 0.81 -6.97 -10.74
CA ASP A 106 0.18 -5.66 -10.59
C ASP A 106 -1.06 -5.83 -9.74
N PHE A 107 -1.25 -4.86 -8.83
CA PHE A 107 -2.41 -4.82 -7.94
C PHE A 107 -3.05 -3.46 -8.03
N GLU A 108 -4.37 -3.42 -7.94
CA GLU A 108 -5.12 -2.17 -7.88
C GLU A 108 -6.06 -2.24 -6.70
N MET A 109 -6.04 -1.20 -5.88
CA MET A 109 -6.85 -1.13 -4.66
C MET A 109 -7.47 0.24 -4.54
N LEU A 110 -8.58 0.30 -3.82
CA LEU A 110 -9.19 1.57 -3.43
C LEU A 110 -8.93 1.79 -1.95
N LEU A 111 -8.31 2.94 -1.65
CA LEU A 111 -8.02 3.32 -0.28
C LEU A 111 -8.99 4.43 0.12
N GLY A 112 -9.88 4.10 1.03
CA GLY A 112 -10.90 5.03 1.46
C GLY A 112 -10.57 5.69 2.78
N THR A 113 -11.58 6.32 3.39
CA THR A 113 -11.46 6.90 4.71
C THR A 113 -11.13 5.80 5.73
N PRO A 114 -10.76 6.15 6.97
CA PRO A 114 -10.40 5.15 7.97
C PRO A 114 -11.46 4.07 8.20
N ASP A 115 -12.74 4.37 7.90
CA ASP A 115 -13.82 3.42 8.06
C ASP A 115 -14.11 2.61 6.80
N SER A 116 -13.38 2.87 5.73
CA SER A 116 -13.58 2.17 4.46
C SER A 116 -12.66 0.97 4.36
N LEU A 117 -13.21 -0.12 3.85
CA LEU A 117 -12.41 -1.32 3.64
C LEU A 117 -11.65 -1.22 2.32
N MET A 118 -10.43 -1.74 2.32
CA MET A 118 -9.65 -1.90 1.11
C MET A 118 -10.28 -2.98 0.23
N LYS A 119 -10.37 -2.69 -1.06
CA LYS A 119 -10.83 -3.67 -2.04
C LYS A 119 -9.76 -3.84 -3.10
N VAL A 120 -9.41 -5.09 -3.35
CA VAL A 120 -8.51 -5.42 -4.45
C VAL A 120 -9.35 -5.49 -5.72
N ALA A 121 -8.94 -4.72 -6.70
CA ALA A 121 -9.64 -4.69 -7.98
C ALA A 121 -9.29 -5.92 -8.84
#